data_ce889a27e37d2df76ad811017e89c3a8
#
_entry.id   ce889a27e37d2df76ad811017e89c3a8
#
_cell.length_a   1.000
_cell.length_b   1.000
_cell.length_c   1.000
_cell.angle_alpha   90.00
_cell.angle_beta   90.00
_cell.angle_gamma   90.00
#
_symmetry.space_group_name_H-M   'P 1'
#
loop_
_entity.id
_entity.type
_entity.pdbx_description
1 polymer ?
#
loop_
_entity_poly.entity_id
_entity_poly.type
_entity_poly.pdbx_seq_one_letter_code
_entity_poly.pdbx_strand_id
1 'polypeptide(L)'
;MIDWKSYGPIYTVAPGIKKIEDLPIVEFDDQEERYLRLKKKSKENIFFDELFSPEHDEAICEKFNSILSNEYPDRNFSFNNFQELGFCLQEDLAVFHRSNKLIALHVSFPSVWVPKEKIGLTFSAVHQPVPGMEAFLKNEGKYVQMMVEATSPIIRYVWGEHFGYFLSEEEPLNPQEKVMHTERQTFIGIPDSDIGVFLIRKKVILYQDTDNDFKNWYKNQIDSMSDDQKRYKIK
;
A
#
# COMPACT_ATOMS: atom_id res chain seq x y z
N MET A 1 -15.40 -5.95 -5.20
CA MET A 1 -14.92 -7.35 -5.38
C MET A 1 -13.40 -7.32 -5.49
N ILE A 2 -12.68 -8.27 -4.85
CA ILE A 2 -11.23 -8.36 -4.99
C ILE A 2 -10.90 -8.88 -6.38
N ASP A 3 -10.10 -8.11 -7.15
CA ASP A 3 -9.59 -8.58 -8.45
C ASP A 3 -8.32 -9.44 -8.27
N TRP A 4 -8.53 -10.70 -7.86
CA TRP A 4 -7.45 -11.67 -7.67
C TRP A 4 -6.77 -12.09 -8.99
N LYS A 5 -7.40 -11.89 -10.14
CA LYS A 5 -6.84 -12.24 -11.46
C LYS A 5 -5.61 -11.42 -11.84
N SER A 6 -5.48 -10.23 -11.27
CA SER A 6 -4.31 -9.36 -11.44
C SER A 6 -3.01 -9.90 -10.86
N TYR A 7 -3.06 -10.95 -10.00
CA TYR A 7 -1.90 -11.49 -9.28
C TYR A 7 -1.15 -12.62 -9.99
N GLY A 8 -1.61 -13.04 -11.16
CA GLY A 8 -1.04 -14.17 -11.88
C GLY A 8 -1.42 -15.55 -11.30
N PRO A 9 -1.08 -16.65 -12.01
CA PRO A 9 -1.51 -17.98 -11.65
C PRO A 9 -0.72 -18.61 -10.51
N ILE A 10 0.50 -18.16 -10.25
CA ILE A 10 1.41 -18.68 -9.23
C ILE A 10 2.01 -17.54 -8.41
N TYR A 11 2.44 -17.85 -7.19
CA TYR A 11 3.11 -16.88 -6.32
C TYR A 11 4.46 -16.46 -6.86
N THR A 12 4.69 -15.15 -6.89
CA THR A 12 6.00 -14.57 -7.21
C THR A 12 6.31 -13.45 -6.21
N VAL A 13 7.58 -13.37 -5.81
CA VAL A 13 8.10 -12.26 -4.99
C VAL A 13 8.49 -11.07 -5.86
N ALA A 14 8.62 -11.28 -7.16
CA ALA A 14 8.98 -10.23 -8.13
C ALA A 14 8.03 -9.03 -8.00
N PRO A 15 8.52 -7.81 -8.20
CA PRO A 15 7.73 -6.58 -8.00
C PRO A 15 6.41 -6.54 -8.76
N GLY A 16 6.32 -7.21 -9.93
CA GLY A 16 5.10 -7.22 -10.74
C GLY A 16 4.65 -5.82 -11.16
N ILE A 17 5.60 -4.88 -11.27
CA ILE A 17 5.37 -3.47 -11.55
C ILE A 17 4.88 -3.29 -12.98
N LYS A 18 3.80 -2.55 -13.15
CA LYS A 18 3.23 -2.15 -14.44
C LYS A 18 3.03 -0.64 -14.48
N LYS A 19 3.06 -0.04 -15.67
CA LYS A 19 2.59 1.34 -15.85
C LYS A 19 1.07 1.37 -15.72
N ILE A 20 0.55 2.47 -15.19
CA ILE A 20 -0.89 2.74 -15.20
C ILE A 20 -1.21 3.40 -16.54
N GLU A 21 -2.09 2.78 -17.34
CA GLU A 21 -2.52 3.31 -18.63
C GLU A 21 -3.98 3.81 -18.57
N ASP A 22 -4.89 2.99 -18.03
CA ASP A 22 -6.34 3.25 -18.04
C ASP A 22 -7.00 3.16 -16.65
N LEU A 23 -6.21 3.17 -15.58
CA LEU A 23 -6.72 3.10 -14.21
C LEU A 23 -6.48 4.42 -13.48
N PRO A 24 -7.36 4.83 -12.56
CA PRO A 24 -7.11 5.99 -11.73
C PRO A 24 -5.90 5.75 -10.82
N ILE A 25 -5.19 6.81 -10.49
CA ILE A 25 -4.07 6.80 -9.54
C ILE A 25 -4.60 6.56 -8.13
N VAL A 26 -5.64 7.29 -7.75
CA VAL A 26 -6.39 7.16 -6.50
C VAL A 26 -7.68 6.40 -6.77
N GLU A 27 -8.07 5.49 -5.90
CA GLU A 27 -9.26 4.66 -6.10
C GLU A 27 -10.31 4.91 -5.02
N PHE A 28 -11.49 5.37 -5.41
CA PHE A 28 -12.67 5.46 -4.54
C PHE A 28 -13.70 4.41 -4.93
N ASP A 29 -14.34 3.78 -3.93
CA ASP A 29 -15.42 2.82 -4.13
C ASP A 29 -16.55 3.02 -3.09
N ASP A 30 -17.54 2.15 -3.11
CA ASP A 30 -18.71 2.18 -2.22
C ASP A 30 -18.38 2.00 -0.73
N GLN A 31 -17.15 1.66 -0.38
CA GLN A 31 -16.67 1.51 1.00
C GLN A 31 -16.00 2.79 1.53
N GLU A 32 -15.98 3.89 0.78
CA GLU A 32 -15.26 5.11 1.12
C GLU A 32 -15.58 5.60 2.54
N GLU A 33 -16.85 5.78 2.86
CA GLU A 33 -17.27 6.28 4.18
C GLU A 33 -16.76 5.40 5.33
N ARG A 34 -16.78 4.07 5.13
CA ARG A 34 -16.26 3.12 6.10
C ARG A 34 -14.75 3.30 6.32
N TYR A 35 -13.97 3.39 5.24
CA TYR A 35 -12.51 3.57 5.33
C TYR A 35 -12.15 4.88 6.03
N LEU A 36 -12.74 6.00 5.63
CA LEU A 36 -12.46 7.30 6.22
C LEU A 36 -12.88 7.38 7.69
N ARG A 37 -13.97 6.73 8.07
CA ARG A 37 -14.37 6.61 9.47
C ARG A 37 -13.37 5.80 10.29
N LEU A 38 -12.88 4.68 9.77
CA LEU A 38 -11.89 3.83 10.46
C LEU A 38 -10.54 4.54 10.60
N LYS A 39 -10.09 5.25 9.56
CA LYS A 39 -8.88 6.07 9.61
C LYS A 39 -8.92 7.11 10.74
N LYS A 40 -10.05 7.80 10.89
CA LYS A 40 -10.25 8.79 11.98
C LYS A 40 -10.27 8.17 13.38
N LYS A 41 -10.61 6.90 13.51
CA LYS A 41 -10.57 6.16 14.78
C LYS A 41 -9.21 5.58 15.09
N SER A 42 -8.41 5.28 14.08
CA SER A 42 -7.07 4.73 14.25
C SER A 42 -6.20 5.71 15.02
N LYS A 43 -5.61 5.23 16.12
CA LYS A 43 -4.67 6.01 16.94
C LYS A 43 -3.27 5.84 16.36
N GLU A 44 -2.48 6.94 16.39
CA GLU A 44 -1.07 6.92 15.99
C GLU A 44 -0.83 6.29 14.61
N ASN A 45 -1.46 6.84 13.58
CA ASN A 45 -1.32 6.37 12.20
C ASN A 45 -0.42 7.25 11.33
N ILE A 46 0.14 8.34 11.89
CA ILE A 46 0.94 9.33 11.16
C ILE A 46 2.30 9.48 11.83
N PHE A 47 3.35 9.31 11.03
CA PHE A 47 4.73 9.38 11.50
C PHE A 47 5.59 10.13 10.49
N PHE A 48 6.55 10.91 10.99
CA PHE A 48 7.51 11.68 10.19
C PHE A 48 8.94 11.40 10.67
N ASP A 49 9.87 11.32 9.72
CA ASP A 49 11.30 11.40 9.94
C ASP A 49 11.74 12.87 9.90
N GLU A 50 12.89 13.19 10.47
CA GLU A 50 13.48 14.54 10.46
C GLU A 50 13.75 15.11 9.05
N LEU A 51 13.84 14.23 8.04
CA LEU A 51 14.01 14.64 6.64
C LEU A 51 12.70 15.10 5.99
N PHE A 52 11.54 14.85 6.58
CA PHE A 52 10.28 15.32 6.02
C PHE A 52 10.11 16.82 6.31
N SER A 53 10.17 17.62 5.26
CA SER A 53 10.13 19.09 5.36
C SER A 53 8.78 19.66 4.92
N PRO A 54 8.50 20.95 5.25
CA PRO A 54 7.33 21.66 4.74
C PRO A 54 7.26 21.70 3.20
N GLU A 55 8.40 21.76 2.52
CA GLU A 55 8.46 21.76 1.06
C GLU A 55 8.04 20.40 0.47
N HIS A 56 8.35 19.29 1.14
CA HIS A 56 7.84 17.95 0.77
C HIS A 56 6.32 17.90 0.93
N ASP A 57 5.81 18.45 2.03
CA ASP A 57 4.38 18.48 2.32
C ASP A 57 3.62 19.26 1.24
N GLU A 58 4.09 20.46 0.91
CA GLU A 58 3.52 21.31 -0.13
C GLU A 58 3.55 20.61 -1.51
N ALA A 59 4.68 20.04 -1.91
CA ALA A 59 4.83 19.35 -3.18
C ALA A 59 3.88 18.14 -3.30
N ILE A 60 3.67 17.39 -2.22
CA ILE A 60 2.69 16.30 -2.17
C ILE A 60 1.28 16.86 -2.36
N CYS A 61 0.91 17.90 -1.63
CA CYS A 61 -0.41 18.50 -1.71
C CYS A 61 -0.70 19.05 -3.11
N GLU A 62 0.22 19.77 -3.73
CA GLU A 62 0.09 20.27 -5.10
C GLU A 62 -0.11 19.11 -6.10
N LYS A 63 0.72 18.07 -6.00
CA LYS A 63 0.64 16.91 -6.87
C LYS A 63 -0.72 16.21 -6.76
N PHE A 64 -1.20 15.96 -5.54
CA PHE A 64 -2.48 15.29 -5.31
C PHE A 64 -3.69 16.17 -5.64
N ASN A 65 -3.63 17.48 -5.43
CA ASN A 65 -4.66 18.39 -5.91
C ASN A 65 -4.82 18.30 -7.43
N SER A 66 -3.70 18.27 -8.18
CA SER A 66 -3.73 18.09 -9.64
C SER A 66 -4.32 16.74 -10.04
N ILE A 67 -3.90 15.64 -9.40
CA ILE A 67 -4.40 14.29 -9.69
C ILE A 67 -5.91 14.21 -9.43
N LEU A 68 -6.34 14.59 -8.24
CA LEU A 68 -7.75 14.45 -7.81
C LEU A 68 -8.68 15.35 -8.62
N SER A 69 -8.26 16.57 -8.99
CA SER A 69 -9.04 17.44 -9.85
C SER A 69 -9.20 16.89 -11.27
N ASN A 70 -8.19 16.18 -11.77
CA ASN A 70 -8.24 15.57 -13.10
C ASN A 70 -9.07 14.25 -13.11
N GLU A 71 -8.88 13.40 -12.11
CA GLU A 71 -9.54 12.09 -12.04
C GLU A 71 -10.99 12.18 -11.54
N TYR A 72 -11.29 13.17 -10.69
CA TYR A 72 -12.58 13.34 -10.01
C TYR A 72 -13.05 14.82 -10.07
N PRO A 73 -13.29 15.37 -11.27
CA PRO A 73 -13.60 16.80 -11.45
C PRO A 73 -14.89 17.25 -10.75
N ASP A 74 -15.83 16.33 -10.52
CA ASP A 74 -17.11 16.61 -9.86
C ASP A 74 -17.03 16.52 -8.32
N ARG A 75 -15.85 16.20 -7.77
CA ARG A 75 -15.63 16.10 -6.32
C ARG A 75 -14.82 17.29 -5.82
N ASN A 76 -15.16 17.74 -4.63
CA ASN A 76 -14.41 18.78 -3.94
C ASN A 76 -13.55 18.16 -2.85
N PHE A 77 -12.24 18.19 -3.02
CA PHE A 77 -11.26 17.76 -2.03
C PHE A 77 -10.66 18.99 -1.34
N SER A 78 -10.47 18.94 -0.03
CA SER A 78 -9.85 20.01 0.73
C SER A 78 -8.85 19.42 1.72
N PHE A 79 -7.58 19.67 1.48
CA PHE A 79 -6.47 19.33 2.37
C PHE A 79 -5.32 20.31 2.16
N ASN A 80 -4.61 20.64 3.23
CA ASN A 80 -3.52 21.61 3.24
C ASN A 80 -2.18 20.98 3.61
N ASN A 81 -2.17 19.71 3.98
CA ASN A 81 -0.98 18.96 4.39
C ASN A 81 -1.17 17.45 4.18
N PHE A 82 -0.08 16.71 4.27
CA PHE A 82 -0.02 15.26 4.11
C PHE A 82 -0.98 14.51 5.06
N GLN A 83 -1.12 14.99 6.29
CA GLN A 83 -2.02 14.40 7.26
C GLN A 83 -3.49 14.50 6.80
N GLU A 84 -3.91 15.70 6.39
CA GLU A 84 -5.28 15.92 5.90
C GLU A 84 -5.53 15.14 4.61
N LEU A 85 -4.57 15.13 3.68
CA LEU A 85 -4.62 14.29 2.48
C LEU A 85 -4.87 12.83 2.83
N GLY A 86 -4.12 12.26 3.77
CA GLY A 86 -4.29 10.87 4.19
C GLY A 86 -5.67 10.56 4.74
N PHE A 87 -6.34 11.54 5.36
CA PHE A 87 -7.74 11.40 5.82
C PHE A 87 -8.79 11.62 4.72
N CYS A 88 -8.41 12.15 3.56
CA CYS A 88 -9.30 12.28 2.41
C CYS A 88 -9.30 11.05 1.50
N LEU A 89 -8.30 10.18 1.61
CA LEU A 89 -8.12 9.03 0.73
C LEU A 89 -8.47 7.71 1.42
N GLN A 90 -8.93 6.72 0.64
CA GLN A 90 -9.09 5.36 1.13
C GLN A 90 -7.75 4.62 1.22
N GLU A 91 -6.73 5.05 0.51
CA GLU A 91 -5.38 4.54 0.54
C GLU A 91 -4.63 4.96 1.80
N ASP A 92 -3.75 4.10 2.28
CA ASP A 92 -2.66 4.46 3.16
C ASP A 92 -1.50 5.04 2.34
N LEU A 93 -0.69 5.91 2.95
CA LEU A 93 0.38 6.63 2.28
C LEU A 93 1.74 6.35 2.93
N ALA A 94 2.77 6.20 2.11
CA ALA A 94 4.15 6.17 2.53
C ALA A 94 5.01 7.02 1.60
N VAL A 95 5.98 7.76 2.12
CA VAL A 95 6.85 8.64 1.35
C VAL A 95 8.29 8.18 1.48
N PHE A 96 8.91 7.84 0.36
CA PHE A 96 10.34 7.56 0.29
C PHE A 96 11.10 8.76 -0.29
N HIS A 97 12.19 9.11 0.35
CA HIS A 97 13.13 10.10 -0.13
C HIS A 97 14.22 9.45 -1.00
N ARG A 98 14.81 10.19 -1.93
CA ARG A 98 15.90 9.76 -2.82
C ARG A 98 17.11 9.15 -2.06
N SER A 99 17.33 9.56 -0.81
CA SER A 99 18.36 8.98 0.07
C SER A 99 18.04 7.55 0.54
N ASN A 100 17.00 6.92 -0.01
CA ASN A 100 16.57 5.58 0.36
C ASN A 100 15.97 5.47 1.77
N LYS A 101 15.37 6.52 2.30
CA LYS A 101 14.70 6.52 3.60
C LYS A 101 13.19 6.66 3.46
N LEU A 102 12.45 5.97 4.31
CA LEU A 102 11.01 6.16 4.52
C LEU A 102 10.82 7.35 5.44
N ILE A 103 10.35 8.49 4.92
CA ILE A 103 10.34 9.77 5.63
C ILE A 103 8.97 10.21 6.13
N ALA A 104 7.88 9.67 5.60
CA ALA A 104 6.54 9.94 6.12
C ALA A 104 5.63 8.72 5.94
N LEU A 105 4.72 8.53 6.88
CA LEU A 105 3.68 7.50 6.87
C LEU A 105 2.35 8.09 7.32
N HIS A 106 1.28 7.73 6.61
CA HIS A 106 -0.09 7.81 7.07
C HIS A 106 -0.72 6.43 6.82
N VAL A 107 -0.62 5.53 7.83
CA VAL A 107 -1.00 4.12 7.69
C VAL A 107 -1.98 3.72 8.76
N SER A 108 -3.21 3.45 8.35
CA SER A 108 -4.33 3.05 9.22
C SER A 108 -4.67 1.56 9.13
N PHE A 109 -4.23 0.89 8.06
CA PHE A 109 -4.57 -0.50 7.77
C PHE A 109 -3.32 -1.38 7.57
N PRO A 110 -2.36 -1.38 8.51
CA PRO A 110 -1.13 -2.14 8.34
C PRO A 110 -1.42 -3.64 8.26
N SER A 111 -0.69 -4.34 7.38
CA SER A 111 -0.79 -5.79 7.23
C SER A 111 0.27 -6.48 8.09
N VAL A 112 0.00 -6.59 9.42
CA VAL A 112 0.85 -7.34 10.37
C VAL A 112 2.23 -6.70 10.64
N TRP A 113 2.37 -5.40 10.48
CA TRP A 113 3.58 -4.64 10.80
C TRP A 113 3.26 -3.37 11.61
N VAL A 114 4.23 -2.86 12.34
CA VAL A 114 4.08 -1.66 13.17
C VAL A 114 4.63 -0.46 12.41
N PRO A 115 3.78 0.50 11.97
CA PRO A 115 4.21 1.66 11.17
C PRO A 115 5.33 2.47 11.83
N LYS A 116 5.21 2.74 13.13
CA LYS A 116 6.19 3.52 13.91
C LYS A 116 7.60 2.94 13.85
N GLU A 117 7.75 1.62 13.76
CA GLU A 117 9.05 0.96 13.70
C GLU A 117 9.71 1.05 12.33
N LYS A 118 8.98 1.51 11.31
CA LYS A 118 9.45 1.57 9.92
C LYS A 118 9.93 2.95 9.49
N ILE A 119 9.49 4.00 10.17
CA ILE A 119 9.89 5.37 9.83
C ILE A 119 11.41 5.54 9.97
N GLY A 120 12.03 6.25 9.05
CA GLY A 120 13.49 6.47 8.99
C GLY A 120 14.29 5.28 8.46
N LEU A 121 13.68 4.10 8.26
CA LEU A 121 14.36 2.92 7.72
C LEU A 121 14.57 3.02 6.21
N THR A 122 15.60 2.30 5.72
CA THR A 122 15.82 2.11 4.29
C THR A 122 14.78 1.17 3.68
N PHE A 123 14.65 1.20 2.36
CA PHE A 123 13.73 0.31 1.64
C PHE A 123 13.97 -1.17 1.96
N SER A 124 15.25 -1.61 2.02
CA SER A 124 15.58 -2.99 2.39
C SER A 124 15.19 -3.31 3.83
N ALA A 125 15.45 -2.42 4.78
CA ALA A 125 15.12 -2.64 6.18
C ALA A 125 13.60 -2.73 6.40
N VAL A 126 12.80 -1.96 5.65
CA VAL A 126 11.34 -2.08 5.65
C VAL A 126 10.88 -3.46 5.17
N HIS A 127 11.55 -4.02 4.14
CA HIS A 127 11.16 -5.27 3.46
C HIS A 127 11.97 -6.51 3.89
N GLN A 128 12.94 -6.37 4.80
CA GLN A 128 13.85 -7.46 5.21
C GLN A 128 13.14 -8.77 5.62
N PRO A 129 11.96 -8.76 6.23
CA PRO A 129 11.29 -10.00 6.60
C PRO A 129 10.75 -10.83 5.43
N VAL A 130 10.74 -10.30 4.20
CA VAL A 130 10.08 -10.95 3.04
C VAL A 130 11.01 -11.97 2.37
N PRO A 131 10.77 -13.29 2.47
CA PRO A 131 11.63 -14.30 1.86
C PRO A 131 11.62 -14.23 0.34
N GLY A 132 12.81 -14.31 -0.28
CA GLY A 132 12.99 -14.25 -1.72
C GLY A 132 13.20 -12.84 -2.27
N MET A 133 13.26 -11.81 -1.41
CA MET A 133 13.56 -10.41 -1.79
C MET A 133 15.04 -10.10 -1.88
N GLU A 134 15.95 -11.01 -1.51
CA GLU A 134 17.39 -10.73 -1.33
C GLU A 134 18.07 -10.17 -2.59
N ALA A 135 17.71 -10.72 -3.77
CA ALA A 135 18.25 -10.24 -5.05
C ALA A 135 17.74 -8.83 -5.41
N PHE A 136 16.51 -8.54 -5.04
CA PHE A 136 15.88 -7.24 -5.25
C PHE A 136 16.48 -6.20 -4.29
N LEU A 137 16.62 -6.54 -3.02
CA LEU A 137 17.13 -5.63 -1.99
C LEU A 137 18.59 -5.22 -2.22
N LYS A 138 19.40 -6.03 -2.90
CA LYS A 138 20.76 -5.65 -3.32
C LYS A 138 20.82 -4.41 -4.23
N ASN A 139 19.71 -4.07 -4.89
CA ASN A 139 19.61 -2.93 -5.80
C ASN A 139 18.61 -1.86 -5.29
N GLU A 140 18.34 -1.84 -3.99
CA GLU A 140 17.30 -0.99 -3.39
C GLU A 140 17.39 0.49 -3.78
N GLY A 141 18.60 1.08 -3.78
CA GLY A 141 18.79 2.46 -4.16
C GLY A 141 18.34 2.77 -5.60
N LYS A 142 18.52 1.82 -6.54
CA LYS A 142 18.03 1.99 -7.91
C LYS A 142 16.50 1.94 -7.99
N TYR A 143 15.86 1.11 -7.15
CA TYR A 143 14.40 1.03 -7.11
C TYR A 143 13.79 2.28 -6.48
N VAL A 144 14.36 2.77 -5.38
CA VAL A 144 13.90 4.04 -4.78
C VAL A 144 14.12 5.20 -5.75
N GLN A 145 15.29 5.28 -6.40
CA GLN A 145 15.53 6.29 -7.43
C GLN A 145 14.51 6.20 -8.57
N MET A 146 14.25 4.99 -9.08
CA MET A 146 13.22 4.78 -10.12
C MET A 146 11.83 5.25 -9.66
N MET A 147 11.47 5.00 -8.40
CA MET A 147 10.18 5.45 -7.85
C MET A 147 10.11 6.98 -7.75
N VAL A 148 11.16 7.63 -7.27
CA VAL A 148 11.25 9.09 -7.14
C VAL A 148 11.22 9.78 -8.50
N GLU A 149 11.91 9.23 -9.49
CA GLU A 149 12.03 9.78 -10.85
C GLU A 149 10.87 9.37 -11.78
N ALA A 150 9.93 8.55 -11.30
CA ALA A 150 8.80 8.08 -12.10
C ALA A 150 7.88 9.24 -12.50
N THR A 151 7.95 9.67 -13.76
CA THR A 151 7.06 10.69 -14.33
C THR A 151 5.66 10.16 -14.62
N SER A 152 5.53 8.85 -14.80
CA SER A 152 4.25 8.14 -14.97
C SER A 152 4.02 7.22 -13.78
N PRO A 153 2.79 7.19 -13.23
CA PRO A 153 2.49 6.30 -12.11
C PRO A 153 2.69 4.84 -12.47
N ILE A 154 3.19 4.08 -11.51
CA ILE A 154 3.37 2.64 -11.65
C ILE A 154 2.55 1.91 -10.59
N ILE A 155 2.10 0.70 -10.91
CA ILE A 155 1.22 -0.09 -10.06
C ILE A 155 1.77 -1.50 -9.89
N ARG A 156 1.52 -2.06 -8.70
CA ARG A 156 1.66 -3.49 -8.43
C ARG A 156 0.52 -3.96 -7.53
N TYR A 157 0.33 -5.27 -7.47
CA TYR A 157 -0.65 -5.89 -6.59
C TYR A 157 0.01 -6.89 -5.65
N VAL A 158 -0.41 -6.88 -4.39
CA VAL A 158 0.02 -7.82 -3.35
C VAL A 158 -1.20 -8.40 -2.66
N TRP A 159 -1.12 -9.64 -2.20
CA TRP A 159 -2.16 -10.27 -1.41
C TRP A 159 -1.59 -10.88 -0.12
N GLY A 160 -2.44 -11.10 0.85
CA GLY A 160 -2.09 -11.76 2.09
C GLY A 160 -3.33 -12.24 2.83
N GLU A 161 -3.12 -12.79 4.02
CA GLU A 161 -4.18 -13.21 4.91
C GLU A 161 -3.88 -12.78 6.34
N HIS A 162 -4.93 -12.66 7.14
CA HIS A 162 -4.87 -12.45 8.58
C HIS A 162 -6.13 -13.00 9.25
N PHE A 163 -6.17 -12.97 10.58
CA PHE A 163 -7.26 -13.47 11.39
C PHE A 163 -7.66 -12.45 12.47
N GLY A 164 -8.88 -12.59 13.00
CA GLY A 164 -9.32 -11.90 14.20
C GLY A 164 -9.86 -10.48 14.03
N TYR A 165 -9.71 -9.87 12.87
CA TYR A 165 -10.32 -8.58 12.52
C TYR A 165 -10.59 -8.51 11.02
N PHE A 166 -11.52 -7.63 10.60
CA PHE A 166 -11.84 -7.50 9.16
C PHE A 166 -10.84 -6.57 8.46
N LEU A 167 -11.08 -5.27 8.45
CA LEU A 167 -10.15 -4.31 7.82
C LEU A 167 -9.11 -3.76 8.83
N SER A 168 -9.54 -3.55 10.07
CA SER A 168 -8.72 -3.05 11.18
C SER A 168 -9.17 -3.68 12.49
N GLU A 169 -8.39 -3.52 13.56
CA GLU A 169 -8.72 -3.98 14.91
C GLU A 169 -10.02 -3.36 15.47
N GLU A 170 -10.48 -2.24 14.90
CA GLU A 170 -11.79 -1.63 15.20
C GLU A 170 -12.98 -2.46 14.69
N GLU A 171 -12.72 -3.50 13.91
CA GLU A 171 -13.71 -4.42 13.36
C GLU A 171 -13.35 -5.87 13.73
N PRO A 172 -13.45 -6.23 15.02
CA PRO A 172 -13.05 -7.54 15.51
C PRO A 172 -13.94 -8.65 14.92
N LEU A 173 -13.31 -9.77 14.63
CA LEU A 173 -13.93 -11.02 14.18
C LEU A 173 -13.60 -12.16 15.15
N ASN A 174 -14.23 -13.32 14.94
CA ASN A 174 -13.79 -14.52 15.63
C ASN A 174 -12.29 -14.77 15.29
N PRO A 175 -11.45 -15.09 16.28
CA PRO A 175 -10.01 -15.32 16.06
C PRO A 175 -9.67 -16.40 15.02
N GLN A 176 -10.61 -17.26 14.66
CA GLN A 176 -10.42 -18.30 13.64
C GLN A 176 -10.95 -17.89 12.26
N GLU A 177 -11.62 -16.76 12.15
CA GLU A 177 -12.11 -16.29 10.84
C GLU A 177 -10.95 -15.75 10.00
N LYS A 178 -10.73 -16.41 8.88
CA LYS A 178 -9.71 -16.05 7.90
C LYS A 178 -10.21 -14.92 7.02
N VAL A 179 -9.42 -13.85 6.98
CA VAL A 179 -9.62 -12.72 6.09
C VAL A 179 -8.54 -12.72 5.02
N MET A 180 -8.97 -12.68 3.76
CA MET A 180 -8.08 -12.42 2.63
C MET A 180 -7.99 -10.94 2.39
N HIS A 181 -6.79 -10.42 2.17
CA HIS A 181 -6.61 -9.04 1.76
C HIS A 181 -5.80 -8.95 0.48
N THR A 182 -6.09 -7.92 -0.29
CA THR A 182 -5.30 -7.51 -1.43
C THR A 182 -4.90 -6.06 -1.26
N GLU A 183 -3.72 -5.71 -1.77
CA GLU A 183 -3.23 -4.34 -1.79
C GLU A 183 -2.95 -3.95 -3.23
N ARG A 184 -3.65 -2.93 -3.72
CA ARG A 184 -3.25 -2.19 -4.89
C ARG A 184 -2.25 -1.14 -4.44
N GLN A 185 -1.04 -1.27 -4.92
CA GLN A 185 0.06 -0.40 -4.54
C GLN A 185 0.46 0.47 -5.73
N THR A 186 0.29 1.78 -5.59
CA THR A 186 0.58 2.76 -6.64
C THR A 186 1.75 3.64 -6.23
N PHE A 187 2.68 3.90 -7.14
CA PHE A 187 3.83 4.80 -6.92
C PHE A 187 3.73 6.02 -7.80
N ILE A 188 4.02 7.19 -7.23
CA ILE A 188 4.04 8.49 -7.90
C ILE A 188 5.34 9.18 -7.51
N GLY A 189 6.17 9.51 -8.50
CA GLY A 189 7.36 10.32 -8.27
C GLY A 189 7.02 11.81 -8.23
N ILE A 190 7.73 12.54 -7.39
CA ILE A 190 7.77 14.02 -7.34
C ILE A 190 9.26 14.41 -7.46
N PRO A 191 9.84 14.37 -8.68
CA PRO A 191 11.28 14.44 -8.89
C PRO A 191 11.93 15.74 -8.38
N ASP A 192 11.22 16.88 -8.53
CA ASP A 192 11.71 18.18 -8.12
C ASP A 192 11.83 18.34 -6.59
N SER A 193 11.20 17.43 -5.83
CA SER A 193 11.25 17.38 -4.37
C SER A 193 11.98 16.15 -3.85
N ASP A 194 12.66 15.40 -4.71
CA ASP A 194 13.43 14.20 -4.35
C ASP A 194 12.65 13.11 -3.59
N ILE A 195 11.34 13.04 -3.77
CA ILE A 195 10.45 12.09 -3.09
C ILE A 195 9.59 11.28 -4.04
N GLY A 196 9.17 10.11 -3.57
CA GLY A 196 8.14 9.29 -4.20
C GLY A 196 7.08 8.90 -3.19
N VAL A 197 5.83 9.05 -3.58
CA VAL A 197 4.66 8.69 -2.76
C VAL A 197 4.15 7.33 -3.17
N PHE A 198 3.92 6.49 -2.18
CA PHE A 198 3.40 5.14 -2.30
C PHE A 198 2.01 5.09 -1.68
N LEU A 199 1.01 4.75 -2.49
CA LEU A 199 -0.37 4.58 -2.08
C LEU A 199 -0.67 3.09 -1.92
N ILE A 200 -1.34 2.73 -0.83
CA ILE A 200 -1.71 1.34 -0.52
C ILE A 200 -3.22 1.25 -0.34
N ARG A 201 -3.91 0.77 -1.37
CA ARG A 201 -5.35 0.49 -1.30
C ARG A 201 -5.56 -0.96 -0.86
N LYS A 202 -5.87 -1.16 0.40
CA LYS A 202 -6.18 -2.48 0.95
C LYS A 202 -7.66 -2.79 0.74
N LYS A 203 -7.98 -3.96 0.20
CA LYS A 203 -9.33 -4.52 0.11
C LYS A 203 -9.37 -5.87 0.82
N VAL A 204 -10.47 -6.19 1.49
CA VAL A 204 -10.62 -7.38 2.33
C VAL A 204 -11.89 -8.14 2.01
N ILE A 205 -11.85 -9.46 2.21
CA ILE A 205 -13.00 -10.37 2.10
C ILE A 205 -12.81 -11.54 3.07
N LEU A 206 -13.89 -12.03 3.66
CA LEU A 206 -13.82 -13.28 4.41
C LEU A 206 -13.54 -14.45 3.45
N TYR A 207 -12.60 -15.34 3.82
CA TYR A 207 -12.26 -16.49 2.98
C TYR A 207 -13.47 -17.37 2.70
N GLN A 208 -14.37 -17.52 3.65
CA GLN A 208 -15.60 -18.30 3.48
C GLN A 208 -16.54 -17.73 2.40
N ASP A 209 -16.51 -16.42 2.18
CA ASP A 209 -17.37 -15.71 1.22
C ASP A 209 -16.78 -15.69 -0.20
N THR A 210 -15.59 -16.27 -0.39
CA THR A 210 -14.96 -16.37 -1.71
C THR A 210 -15.54 -17.53 -2.53
N ASP A 211 -15.54 -17.38 -3.85
CA ASP A 211 -15.97 -18.40 -4.79
C ASP A 211 -14.94 -19.55 -4.97
N ASN A 212 -15.32 -20.57 -5.71
CA ASN A 212 -14.45 -21.71 -5.98
C ASN A 212 -13.25 -21.34 -6.87
N ASP A 213 -13.41 -20.37 -7.77
CA ASP A 213 -12.32 -19.94 -8.66
C ASP A 213 -11.24 -19.25 -7.84
N PHE A 214 -11.62 -18.40 -6.90
CA PHE A 214 -10.69 -17.81 -5.94
C PHE A 214 -9.99 -18.89 -5.09
N LYS A 215 -10.73 -19.86 -4.55
CA LYS A 215 -10.15 -20.94 -3.72
C LYS A 215 -9.16 -21.79 -4.50
N ASN A 216 -9.41 -22.05 -5.78
CA ASN A 216 -8.49 -22.76 -6.66
C ASN A 216 -7.23 -21.92 -6.95
N TRP A 217 -7.40 -20.64 -7.26
CA TRP A 217 -6.28 -19.72 -7.44
C TRP A 217 -5.43 -19.62 -6.16
N TYR A 218 -6.05 -19.44 -5.00
CA TYR A 218 -5.36 -19.37 -3.71
C TYR A 218 -4.55 -20.64 -3.43
N LYS A 219 -5.13 -21.82 -3.68
CA LYS A 219 -4.41 -23.09 -3.57
C LYS A 219 -3.17 -23.13 -4.47
N ASN A 220 -3.29 -22.72 -5.73
CA ASN A 220 -2.15 -22.68 -6.67
C ASN A 220 -1.06 -21.72 -6.19
N GLN A 221 -1.43 -20.58 -5.59
CA GLN A 221 -0.48 -19.66 -4.97
C GLN A 221 0.30 -20.37 -3.85
N ILE A 222 -0.39 -21.04 -2.92
CA ILE A 222 0.23 -21.76 -1.81
C ILE A 222 1.13 -22.90 -2.30
N ASP A 223 0.66 -23.71 -3.25
CA ASP A 223 1.40 -24.85 -3.77
C ASP A 223 2.69 -24.43 -4.47
N SER A 224 2.73 -23.23 -5.03
CA SER A 224 3.92 -22.67 -5.72
C SER A 224 4.93 -21.97 -4.80
N MET A 225 4.61 -21.73 -3.52
CA MET A 225 5.50 -21.10 -2.55
C MET A 225 6.56 -22.07 -2.00
N SER A 226 7.76 -21.54 -1.71
CA SER A 226 8.73 -22.20 -0.84
C SER A 226 8.21 -22.30 0.62
N ASP A 227 8.82 -23.18 1.42
CA ASP A 227 8.43 -23.31 2.83
C ASP A 227 8.65 -22.01 3.64
N ASP A 228 9.70 -21.26 3.33
CA ASP A 228 9.96 -19.96 3.97
C ASP A 228 8.88 -18.93 3.61
N GLN A 229 8.47 -18.90 2.35
CA GLN A 229 7.39 -18.03 1.87
C GLN A 229 6.05 -18.41 2.52
N LYS A 230 5.76 -19.70 2.66
CA LYS A 230 4.56 -20.17 3.37
C LYS A 230 4.58 -19.73 4.82
N ARG A 231 5.68 -19.95 5.56
CA ARG A 231 5.82 -19.52 6.97
C ARG A 231 5.66 -18.02 7.16
N TYR A 232 6.10 -17.23 6.20
CA TYR A 232 5.97 -15.78 6.25
C TYR A 232 4.56 -15.28 5.92
N LYS A 233 3.92 -15.88 4.90
CA LYS A 233 2.71 -15.37 4.26
C LYS A 233 1.42 -15.98 4.81
N ILE A 234 1.48 -17.25 5.20
CA ILE A 234 0.34 -18.02 5.69
C ILE A 234 0.42 -18.09 7.21
N LYS A 235 -0.64 -17.66 7.89
CA LYS A 235 -0.71 -17.59 9.35
C LYS A 235 -1.74 -18.55 9.92
#